data_7e46356a78a5ad908300863c2aa1eaef
#
_entry.id   7e46356a78a5ad908300863c2aa1eaef
#
_cell.length_a   1.000
_cell.length_b   1.000
_cell.length_c   1.000
_cell.angle_alpha   90.00
_cell.angle_beta   90.00
_cell.angle_gamma   90.00
#
_symmetry.space_group_name_H-M   'P 1'
#
loop_
_entity.id
_entity.type
_entity.pdbx_description
1 polymer ?
#
loop_
_entity_poly.entity_id
_entity_poly.type
_entity_poly.pdbx_seq_one_letter_code
_entity_poly.pdbx_strand_id
1 'polypeptide(L)'
;MNIGDVVTYEGDYGESKIAKILAIGSDKDSYDDVTLKDGVFLTYSKKLKKYVPIKGKSLDSVYIEVEGNGGSFDFILPSEILAE
;
A
#
# COMPACT_ATOMS: atom_id res chain seq x y z
N MET A 1 -3.83 -7.15 -1.15
CA MET A 1 -2.62 -6.39 -1.49
C MET A 1 -1.63 -6.50 -0.36
N ASN A 2 -0.44 -6.98 -0.65
CA ASN A 2 0.61 -7.21 0.35
C ASN A 2 1.96 -6.75 -0.18
N ILE A 3 2.90 -6.52 0.73
CA ILE A 3 4.30 -6.24 0.37
C ILE A 3 4.84 -7.40 -0.48
N GLY A 4 5.48 -7.07 -1.58
CA GLY A 4 5.99 -8.04 -2.56
C GLY A 4 5.05 -8.32 -3.72
N ASP A 5 3.80 -7.90 -3.65
CA ASP A 5 2.86 -8.07 -4.74
C ASP A 5 3.20 -7.15 -5.92
N VAL A 6 2.93 -7.62 -7.12
CA VAL A 6 3.05 -6.82 -8.34
C VAL A 6 1.68 -6.23 -8.66
N VAL A 7 1.65 -4.91 -8.83
CA VAL A 7 0.41 -4.17 -9.10
C VAL A 7 0.56 -3.33 -10.35
N THR A 8 -0.58 -2.99 -10.96
CA THR A 8 -0.66 -1.99 -12.02
C THR A 8 -1.31 -0.75 -11.43
N TYR A 9 -0.70 0.41 -11.63
CA TYR A 9 -1.22 1.67 -11.12
C TYR A 9 -1.18 2.76 -12.19
N GLU A 10 -1.94 3.82 -11.96
CA GLU A 10 -2.01 4.95 -12.86
C GLU A 10 -0.87 5.93 -12.58
N GLY A 11 -0.09 6.25 -13.61
CA GLY A 11 0.97 7.25 -13.52
C GLY A 11 0.43 8.68 -13.66
N ASP A 12 1.35 9.66 -13.56
CA ASP A 12 1.00 11.08 -13.56
C ASP A 12 0.33 11.57 -14.85
N TYR A 13 0.56 10.87 -15.94
CA TYR A 13 0.01 11.23 -17.25
C TYR A 13 -1.10 10.27 -17.70
N GLY A 14 -1.67 9.52 -16.76
CA GLY A 14 -2.73 8.56 -17.05
C GLY A 14 -2.24 7.23 -17.63
N GLU A 15 -0.92 7.04 -17.78
CA GLU A 15 -0.36 5.78 -18.25
C GLU A 15 -0.46 4.70 -17.19
N SER A 16 -0.53 3.44 -17.64
CA SER A 16 -0.46 2.29 -16.73
C SER A 16 0.99 1.92 -16.47
N LYS A 17 1.34 1.77 -15.20
CA LYS A 17 2.66 1.34 -14.76
C LYS A 17 2.54 0.05 -13.96
N ILE A 18 3.56 -0.81 -14.08
CA ILE A 18 3.65 -2.06 -13.33
C ILE A 18 4.78 -1.91 -12.32
N ALA A 19 4.51 -2.24 -11.07
CA ALA A 19 5.50 -2.10 -10.02
C ALA A 19 5.28 -3.11 -8.90
N LYS A 20 6.34 -3.34 -8.12
CA LYS A 20 6.32 -4.22 -6.95
C LYS A 20 6.13 -3.37 -5.70
N ILE A 21 5.23 -3.78 -4.83
CA ILE A 21 5.01 -3.10 -3.56
C ILE A 21 6.18 -3.37 -2.63
N LEU A 22 6.84 -2.31 -2.18
CA LEU A 22 7.95 -2.38 -1.23
C LEU A 22 7.49 -2.15 0.20
N ALA A 23 6.57 -1.22 0.41
CA ALA A 23 6.09 -0.87 1.74
C ALA A 23 4.67 -0.31 1.66
N ILE A 24 3.93 -0.47 2.74
CA ILE A 24 2.59 0.09 2.90
C ILE A 24 2.59 0.81 4.25
N GLY A 25 2.30 2.09 4.23
CA GLY A 25 2.37 2.89 5.45
C GLY A 25 1.49 4.12 5.43
N SER A 26 1.54 4.88 6.51
CA SER A 26 0.80 6.12 6.66
C SER A 26 1.79 7.27 6.84
N ASP A 27 1.45 8.44 6.29
CA ASP A 27 2.25 9.65 6.44
C ASP A 27 2.22 10.22 7.87
N LYS A 28 1.21 9.88 8.64
CA LYS A 28 1.01 10.46 9.97
C LYS A 28 1.37 9.54 11.11
N ASP A 29 1.23 8.26 10.92
CA ASP A 29 1.41 7.26 11.97
C ASP A 29 2.29 6.14 11.46
N SER A 30 3.26 5.77 12.24
CA SER A 30 4.19 4.69 11.90
C SER A 30 3.53 3.33 12.11
N TYR A 31 2.79 2.89 11.14
CA TYR A 31 2.35 1.50 11.10
C TYR A 31 3.41 0.71 10.33
N ASP A 32 4.17 -0.10 11.04
CA ASP A 32 5.31 -0.81 10.45
C ASP A 32 4.92 -1.94 9.51
N ASP A 33 3.73 -2.47 9.65
CA ASP A 33 3.27 -3.62 8.86
C ASP A 33 1.79 -3.43 8.55
N VAL A 34 1.53 -2.87 7.38
CA VAL A 34 0.16 -2.58 6.95
C VAL A 34 -0.17 -3.43 5.74
N THR A 35 -1.32 -4.07 5.79
CA THR A 35 -1.85 -4.91 4.72
C THR A 35 -3.28 -4.50 4.42
N LEU A 36 -3.65 -4.45 3.16
CA LEU A 36 -5.04 -4.28 2.74
C LEU A 36 -5.63 -5.64 2.41
N LYS A 37 -6.71 -6.00 3.11
CA LYS A 37 -7.42 -7.25 2.87
C LYS A 37 -8.92 -6.98 2.85
N ASP A 38 -9.58 -7.37 1.76
CA ASP A 38 -11.03 -7.21 1.60
C ASP A 38 -11.50 -5.76 1.85
N GLY A 39 -10.70 -4.78 1.42
CA GLY A 39 -11.03 -3.36 1.59
C GLY A 39 -10.75 -2.81 2.97
N VAL A 40 -10.14 -3.59 3.87
CA VAL A 40 -9.83 -3.18 5.23
C VAL A 40 -8.32 -3.15 5.43
N PHE A 41 -7.81 -2.03 5.94
CA PHE A 41 -6.42 -1.94 6.34
C PHE A 41 -6.20 -2.61 7.69
N LEU A 42 -5.20 -3.49 7.72
CA LEU A 42 -4.81 -4.23 8.91
C LEU A 42 -3.37 -3.88 9.28
N THR A 43 -3.09 -3.80 10.56
CA THR A 43 -1.72 -3.72 11.08
C THR A 43 -1.46 -4.87 12.04
N TYR A 44 -0.20 -5.30 12.15
CA TYR A 44 0.13 -6.37 13.08
C TYR A 44 0.24 -5.85 14.50
N SER A 45 -0.57 -6.41 15.41
CA SER A 45 -0.53 -6.10 16.82
C SER A 45 0.42 -7.04 17.55
N LYS A 46 1.52 -6.51 18.05
CA LYS A 46 2.47 -7.30 18.85
C LYS A 46 1.86 -7.78 20.16
N LYS A 47 0.94 -7.02 20.71
CA LYS A 47 0.24 -7.37 21.95
C LYS A 47 -0.70 -8.54 21.76
N LEU A 48 -1.49 -8.50 20.68
CA LEU A 48 -2.49 -9.55 20.39
C LEU A 48 -1.93 -10.67 19.52
N LYS A 49 -0.73 -10.48 18.96
CA LYS A 49 -0.03 -11.44 18.08
C LYS A 49 -0.88 -11.82 16.86
N LYS A 50 -1.58 -10.83 16.30
CA LYS A 50 -2.40 -11.00 15.10
C LYS A 50 -2.60 -9.68 14.39
N TYR A 51 -3.07 -9.75 13.14
CA TYR A 51 -3.46 -8.55 12.40
C TYR A 51 -4.79 -8.03 12.90
N VAL A 52 -4.86 -6.71 13.10
CA VAL A 52 -6.07 -6.03 13.57
C VAL A 52 -6.41 -4.86 12.64
N PRO A 53 -7.70 -4.52 12.49
CA PRO A 53 -8.10 -3.39 11.66
C PRO A 53 -7.55 -2.06 12.19
N ILE A 54 -7.11 -1.21 11.27
CA ILE A 54 -6.73 0.18 11.58
C ILE A 54 -8.03 0.99 11.58
N LYS A 55 -8.47 1.40 12.77
CA LYS A 55 -9.70 2.17 12.92
C LYS A 55 -9.51 3.62 12.50
N GLY A 56 -10.51 4.18 11.84
CA GLY A 56 -10.54 5.59 11.48
C GLY A 56 -9.62 5.98 10.33
N LYS A 57 -8.97 5.02 9.67
CA LYS A 57 -8.15 5.28 8.49
C LYS A 57 -8.96 5.07 7.23
N SER A 58 -8.95 6.08 6.35
CA SER A 58 -9.47 5.94 5.00
C SER A 58 -8.37 5.42 4.07
N LEU A 59 -8.76 4.96 2.88
CA LEU A 59 -7.81 4.57 1.85
C LEU A 59 -6.85 5.70 1.49
N ASP A 60 -7.31 6.95 1.59
CA ASP A 60 -6.53 8.13 1.22
C ASP A 60 -5.46 8.51 2.25
N SER A 61 -5.48 7.88 3.43
CA SER A 61 -4.49 8.17 4.49
C SER A 61 -3.30 7.23 4.47
N VAL A 62 -3.23 6.32 3.51
CA VAL A 62 -2.16 5.32 3.42
C VAL A 62 -1.43 5.48 2.10
N TYR A 63 -0.10 5.49 2.16
CA TYR A 63 0.77 5.54 0.99
C TYR A 63 1.39 4.17 0.75
N ILE A 64 1.52 3.84 -0.51
CA ILE A 64 2.13 2.59 -0.95
C ILE A 64 3.40 2.94 -1.70
N GLU A 65 4.54 2.44 -1.20
CA GLU A 65 5.82 2.60 -1.88
C GLU A 65 6.01 1.46 -2.86
N VAL A 66 6.27 1.79 -4.12
CA VAL A 66 6.44 0.82 -5.19
C VAL A 66 7.75 1.01 -5.92
N GLU A 67 8.29 -0.08 -6.45
CA GLU A 67 9.46 -0.08 -7.32
C GLU A 67 9.07 -0.59 -8.69
N GLY A 68 9.25 0.25 -9.71
CA GLY A 68 8.99 -0.09 -11.09
C GLY A 68 10.21 -0.64 -11.82
N ASN A 69 10.04 -0.93 -13.09
CA ASN A 69 11.12 -1.37 -13.96
C ASN A 69 12.21 -0.30 -14.05
N GLY A 70 13.47 -0.73 -14.05
CA GLY A 70 14.61 0.17 -14.10
C GLY A 70 14.97 0.79 -12.75
N GLY A 71 14.39 0.32 -11.66
CA GLY A 71 14.69 0.78 -10.31
C GLY A 71 14.07 2.11 -9.94
N SER A 72 13.04 2.55 -10.64
CA SER A 72 12.32 3.77 -10.26
C SER A 72 11.40 3.51 -9.07
N PHE A 73 11.36 4.45 -8.15
CA PHE A 73 10.52 4.38 -6.96
C PHE A 73 9.41 5.43 -7.04
N ASP A 74 8.25 5.08 -6.51
CA ASP A 74 7.11 5.98 -6.47
C ASP A 74 6.30 5.73 -5.20
N PHE A 75 5.54 6.76 -4.79
CA PHE A 75 4.58 6.67 -3.69
C PHE A 75 3.19 6.87 -4.27
N ILE A 76 2.33 5.91 -4.10
CA ILE A 76 0.98 5.93 -4.66
C ILE A 76 -0.07 5.75 -3.58
N LEU A 77 -1.27 6.20 -3.87
CA LEU A 77 -2.44 5.95 -3.03
C LEU A 77 -3.11 4.66 -3.47
N PRO A 78 -3.80 3.95 -2.57
CA PRO A 78 -4.55 2.76 -2.94
C PRO A 78 -5.54 2.98 -4.08
N SER A 79 -6.14 4.18 -4.16
CA SER A 79 -7.09 4.54 -5.21
C SER A 79 -6.45 4.60 -6.61
N GLU A 80 -5.12 4.73 -6.69
CA GLU A 80 -4.39 4.77 -7.95
C GLU A 80 -4.09 3.38 -8.51
N ILE A 81 -4.30 2.33 -7.73
CA ILE A 81 -4.07 0.95 -8.16
C ILE A 81 -5.22 0.51 -9.07
N LEU A 82 -4.87 0.11 -10.29
CA LEU A 82 -5.84 -0.33 -11.30
C LEU A 82 -6.08 -1.83 -11.22
N ALA A 83 -5.04 -2.62 -10.93
CA ALA A 83 -5.13 -4.07 -10.84
C ALA A 83 -3.95 -4.63 -10.05
N GLU A 84 -4.16 -5.78 -9.47
CA GLU A 84 -3.12 -6.56 -8.79
C GLU A 84 -2.62 -7.72 -9.62
#